data_6fe2e188dffd656a769eef175dfdbea6
#
_entry.id   6fe2e188dffd656a769eef175dfdbea6
#
_cell.length_a   1.000
_cell.length_b   1.000
_cell.length_c   1.000
_cell.angle_alpha   90.00
_cell.angle_beta   90.00
_cell.angle_gamma   90.00
#
_symmetry.space_group_name_H-M   'P 1'
#
loop_
_entity.id
_entity.type
_entity.pdbx_description
1 polymer ?
#
loop_
_entity_poly.entity_id
_entity_poly.type
_entity_poly.pdbx_seq_one_letter_code
_entity_poly.pdbx_strand_id
1 'polypeptide(L)'
;LKELEQCDFIRSYTPFGKSKKDMMFQLIDPFCLFYFKFMHNKGSFLDNYWVKMQTTAEYESWCGHAFEMVCLHHINQIVKALGIDGCINTPCSWSYRPTAKVLADDEADEDLKHGTQIDLLIDRSDKSISICEMKYCNGEYEISKAYDTHLAHRLKVFKKVTKTTKTLIPTFVTPHGLFNNMYARKINRQVTGNDLF
;
A
#
# COMPACT_ATOMS: atom_id res chain seq x y z
N LEU A 1 -10.31 -20.30 8.53
CA LEU A 1 -9.64 -19.34 7.66
C LEU A 1 -9.70 -19.76 6.19
N LYS A 2 -9.49 -21.04 5.84
CA LYS A 2 -9.55 -21.50 4.44
C LYS A 2 -10.90 -21.22 3.77
N GLU A 3 -12.01 -21.45 4.46
CA GLU A 3 -13.36 -21.16 3.95
C GLU A 3 -13.56 -19.67 3.69
N LEU A 4 -13.09 -18.81 4.59
CA LEU A 4 -13.15 -17.36 4.42
C LEU A 4 -12.29 -16.87 3.24
N GLU A 5 -11.16 -17.52 2.99
CA GLU A 5 -10.29 -17.22 1.85
C GLU A 5 -10.93 -17.71 0.53
N GLN A 6 -11.56 -18.88 0.53
CA GLN A 6 -12.27 -19.40 -0.63
C GLN A 6 -13.50 -18.57 -1.02
N CYS A 7 -14.09 -17.87 -0.06
CA CYS A 7 -15.22 -16.95 -0.27
C CYS A 7 -14.79 -15.50 -0.46
N ASP A 8 -13.50 -15.22 -0.65
CA ASP A 8 -12.91 -13.88 -0.87
C ASP A 8 -13.18 -12.86 0.26
N PHE A 9 -13.52 -13.32 1.48
CA PHE A 9 -13.60 -12.42 2.64
C PHE A 9 -12.23 -11.98 3.12
N ILE A 10 -11.25 -12.88 3.06
CA ILE A 10 -9.86 -12.62 3.46
C ILE A 10 -8.90 -13.10 2.38
N ARG A 11 -7.72 -12.52 2.35
CA ARG A 11 -6.58 -13.06 1.63
C ARG A 11 -5.47 -13.46 2.58
N SER A 12 -4.69 -14.46 2.21
CA SER A 12 -3.41 -14.75 2.86
C SER A 12 -2.25 -14.18 2.05
N TYR A 13 -1.21 -13.74 2.72
CA TYR A 13 0.03 -13.33 2.08
C TYR A 13 1.22 -13.53 3.01
N THR A 14 2.40 -13.70 2.42
CA THR A 14 3.66 -13.80 3.18
C THR A 14 4.43 -12.50 2.96
N PRO A 15 4.78 -11.74 4.03
CA PRO A 15 5.58 -10.53 3.88
C PRO A 15 6.94 -10.81 3.25
N PHE A 16 7.50 -9.82 2.54
CA PHE A 16 8.79 -9.93 1.88
C PHE A 16 9.90 -10.37 2.84
N GLY A 17 10.69 -11.35 2.42
CA GLY A 17 11.79 -11.90 3.21
C GLY A 17 11.35 -12.78 4.40
N LYS A 18 10.06 -13.10 4.51
CA LYS A 18 9.51 -13.99 5.53
C LYS A 18 9.23 -15.38 4.98
N SER A 19 9.06 -16.35 5.88
CA SER A 19 8.71 -17.73 5.54
C SER A 19 7.20 -17.95 5.57
N LYS A 20 6.72 -19.09 5.06
CA LYS A 20 5.30 -19.47 5.14
C LYS A 20 4.75 -19.52 6.59
N LYS A 21 5.61 -19.67 7.59
CA LYS A 21 5.21 -19.65 9.01
C LYS A 21 4.76 -18.26 9.46
N ASP A 22 5.22 -17.21 8.77
CA ASP A 22 4.92 -15.81 9.03
C ASP A 22 3.74 -15.31 8.17
N MET A 23 2.96 -16.23 7.60
CA MET A 23 1.77 -15.91 6.79
C MET A 23 0.80 -15.06 7.60
N MET A 24 0.31 -14.01 6.97
CA MET A 24 -0.68 -13.09 7.51
C MET A 24 -2.00 -13.20 6.75
N PHE A 25 -3.08 -12.88 7.45
CA PHE A 25 -4.42 -12.81 6.87
C PHE A 25 -4.92 -11.37 6.93
N GLN A 26 -5.57 -10.94 5.89
CA GLN A 26 -6.14 -9.60 5.79
C GLN A 26 -7.59 -9.71 5.33
N LEU A 27 -8.50 -9.03 6.05
CA LEU A 27 -9.87 -8.84 5.58
C LEU A 27 -9.84 -7.92 4.36
N ILE A 28 -10.41 -8.37 3.26
CA ILE A 28 -10.40 -7.64 1.98
C ILE A 28 -11.82 -7.40 1.44
N ASP A 29 -12.83 -8.09 1.93
CA ASP A 29 -14.21 -7.90 1.48
C ASP A 29 -14.68 -6.46 1.73
N PRO A 30 -15.05 -5.70 0.68
CA PRO A 30 -15.37 -4.28 0.81
C PRO A 30 -16.63 -4.04 1.65
N PHE A 31 -17.61 -4.96 1.59
CA PHE A 31 -18.83 -4.82 2.37
C PHE A 31 -18.56 -5.04 3.86
N CYS A 32 -17.82 -6.08 4.22
CA CYS A 32 -17.43 -6.32 5.62
C CYS A 32 -16.65 -5.14 6.19
N LEU A 33 -15.68 -4.60 5.44
CA LEU A 33 -14.92 -3.42 5.84
C LEU A 33 -15.83 -2.21 6.08
N PHE A 34 -16.76 -1.94 5.15
CA PHE A 34 -17.75 -0.88 5.27
C PHE A 34 -18.68 -1.09 6.47
N TYR A 35 -19.23 -2.31 6.62
CA TYR A 35 -20.12 -2.68 7.70
C TYR A 35 -19.47 -2.44 9.07
N PHE A 36 -18.28 -2.97 9.30
CA PHE A 36 -17.58 -2.78 10.57
C PHE A 36 -17.20 -1.33 10.84
N LYS A 37 -16.90 -0.56 9.81
CA LYS A 37 -16.52 0.85 9.96
C LYS A 37 -17.73 1.74 10.26
N PHE A 38 -18.84 1.58 9.53
CA PHE A 38 -19.93 2.55 9.53
C PHE A 38 -21.26 2.03 10.06
N MET A 39 -21.46 0.71 10.13
CA MET A 39 -22.76 0.14 10.51
C MET A 39 -22.72 -0.61 11.85
N HIS A 40 -21.67 -1.36 12.12
CA HIS A 40 -21.57 -2.20 13.29
C HIS A 40 -21.55 -1.35 14.58
N ASN A 41 -22.39 -1.69 15.54
CA ASN A 41 -22.53 -0.99 16.84
C ASN A 41 -22.84 0.53 16.74
N LYS A 42 -23.21 1.04 15.58
CA LYS A 42 -23.78 2.36 15.43
C LYS A 42 -25.28 2.27 15.71
N GLY A 43 -25.76 3.01 16.69
CA GLY A 43 -27.19 3.07 17.03
C GLY A 43 -28.06 3.50 15.82
N SER A 44 -29.31 3.85 16.10
CA SER A 44 -30.23 4.35 15.07
C SER A 44 -29.59 5.44 14.22
N PHE A 45 -29.49 5.21 12.90
CA PHE A 45 -28.97 6.22 11.98
C PHE A 45 -29.95 7.39 11.91
N LEU A 46 -29.44 8.60 12.10
CA LEU A 46 -30.18 9.82 11.84
C LEU A 46 -30.44 9.96 10.34
N ASP A 47 -31.52 10.60 9.96
CA ASP A 47 -31.80 10.93 8.58
C ASP A 47 -30.59 11.67 7.94
N ASN A 48 -30.25 11.26 6.74
CA ASN A 48 -29.11 11.78 5.98
C ASN A 48 -27.73 11.55 6.65
N TYR A 49 -27.59 10.54 7.55
CA TYR A 49 -26.32 10.19 8.19
C TYR A 49 -25.20 10.00 7.16
N TRP A 50 -25.45 9.20 6.13
CA TRP A 50 -24.43 8.91 5.12
C TRP A 50 -23.99 10.15 4.34
N VAL A 51 -24.92 11.03 3.97
CA VAL A 51 -24.59 12.28 3.25
C VAL A 51 -23.70 13.18 4.13
N LYS A 52 -23.99 13.27 5.41
CA LYS A 52 -23.18 14.04 6.35
C LYS A 52 -21.82 13.40 6.60
N MET A 53 -21.76 12.06 6.62
CA MET A 53 -20.51 11.33 6.81
C MET A 53 -19.51 11.60 5.70
N GLN A 54 -19.96 11.74 4.44
CA GLN A 54 -19.10 11.99 3.29
C GLN A 54 -18.29 13.29 3.34
N THR A 55 -18.63 14.21 4.24
CA THR A 55 -17.92 15.49 4.43
C THR A 55 -16.94 15.44 5.62
N THR A 56 -16.68 14.26 6.17
CA THR A 56 -15.85 14.10 7.36
C THR A 56 -14.45 13.56 7.04
N ALA A 57 -13.46 13.91 7.86
CA ALA A 57 -12.12 13.34 7.78
C ALA A 57 -12.11 11.80 7.98
N GLU A 58 -13.11 11.26 8.72
CA GLU A 58 -13.28 9.82 8.87
C GLU A 58 -13.60 9.14 7.54
N TYR A 59 -14.46 9.76 6.73
CA TYR A 59 -14.77 9.27 5.39
C TYR A 59 -13.58 9.38 4.44
N GLU A 60 -12.85 10.50 4.46
CA GLU A 60 -11.64 10.67 3.64
C GLU A 60 -10.59 9.61 3.95
N SER A 61 -10.34 9.37 5.25
CA SER A 61 -9.43 8.31 5.70
C SER A 61 -9.89 6.92 5.24
N TRP A 62 -11.21 6.67 5.29
CA TRP A 62 -11.78 5.41 4.82
C TRP A 62 -11.64 5.24 3.31
N CYS A 63 -11.84 6.29 2.52
CA CYS A 63 -11.63 6.26 1.06
C CYS A 63 -10.20 5.87 0.71
N GLY A 64 -9.20 6.39 1.44
CA GLY A 64 -7.80 5.98 1.28
C GLY A 64 -7.61 4.49 1.50
N HIS A 65 -8.11 3.97 2.62
CA HIS A 65 -8.01 2.54 2.92
C HIS A 65 -8.82 1.66 1.95
N ALA A 66 -10.02 2.09 1.57
CA ALA A 66 -10.84 1.38 0.58
C ALA A 66 -10.15 1.30 -0.78
N PHE A 67 -9.48 2.38 -1.21
CA PHE A 67 -8.72 2.39 -2.45
C PHE A 67 -7.53 1.43 -2.41
N GLU A 68 -6.82 1.34 -1.27
CA GLU A 68 -5.78 0.32 -1.07
C GLU A 68 -6.35 -1.09 -1.27
N MET A 69 -7.54 -1.38 -0.73
CA MET A 69 -8.20 -2.67 -0.92
C MET A 69 -8.58 -2.91 -2.39
N VAL A 70 -9.11 -1.90 -3.09
CA VAL A 70 -9.37 -1.99 -4.54
C VAL A 70 -8.08 -2.35 -5.29
N CYS A 71 -6.98 -1.67 -5.02
CA CYS A 71 -5.68 -1.98 -5.64
C CYS A 71 -5.24 -3.42 -5.37
N LEU A 72 -5.43 -3.91 -4.15
CA LEU A 72 -5.06 -5.27 -3.77
C LEU A 72 -5.93 -6.35 -4.42
N HIS A 73 -7.19 -6.05 -4.75
CA HIS A 73 -8.04 -6.92 -5.58
C HIS A 73 -7.62 -6.91 -7.05
N HIS A 74 -6.99 -5.84 -7.52
CA HIS A 74 -6.64 -5.61 -8.94
C HIS A 74 -5.14 -5.74 -9.21
N ILE A 75 -4.40 -6.54 -8.43
CA ILE A 75 -2.95 -6.71 -8.60
C ILE A 75 -2.60 -7.19 -10.01
N ASN A 76 -3.39 -8.09 -10.61
CA ASN A 76 -3.17 -8.58 -11.96
C ASN A 76 -3.29 -7.46 -13.01
N GLN A 77 -4.24 -6.55 -12.84
CA GLN A 77 -4.41 -5.39 -13.69
C GLN A 77 -3.24 -4.41 -13.53
N ILE A 78 -2.79 -4.19 -12.29
CA ILE A 78 -1.61 -3.38 -12.00
C ILE A 78 -0.37 -3.97 -12.70
N VAL A 79 -0.16 -5.27 -12.58
CA VAL A 79 0.95 -5.98 -13.24
C VAL A 79 0.89 -5.79 -14.76
N LYS A 80 -0.28 -5.92 -15.36
CA LYS A 80 -0.51 -5.73 -16.79
C LYS A 80 -0.27 -4.28 -17.23
N ALA A 81 -0.83 -3.30 -16.49
CA ALA A 81 -0.64 -1.87 -16.77
C ALA A 81 0.82 -1.44 -16.70
N LEU A 82 1.59 -2.06 -15.81
CA LEU A 82 3.04 -1.83 -15.71
C LEU A 82 3.85 -2.52 -16.82
N GLY A 83 3.24 -3.40 -17.63
CA GLY A 83 3.92 -4.16 -18.66
C GLY A 83 4.94 -5.17 -18.10
N ILE A 84 4.63 -5.75 -16.93
CA ILE A 84 5.52 -6.70 -16.23
C ILE A 84 4.92 -8.10 -16.11
N ASP A 85 3.84 -8.37 -16.80
CA ASP A 85 3.16 -9.67 -16.86
C ASP A 85 3.98 -10.77 -17.56
N GLY A 86 4.99 -10.37 -18.34
CA GLY A 86 5.94 -11.30 -18.97
C GLY A 86 6.99 -11.90 -18.02
N CYS A 87 7.06 -11.49 -16.75
CA CYS A 87 7.96 -12.08 -15.76
C CYS A 87 7.20 -12.63 -14.56
N ILE A 88 7.85 -13.54 -13.81
CA ILE A 88 7.28 -14.04 -12.55
C ILE A 88 7.23 -12.91 -11.55
N ASN A 89 6.03 -12.66 -11.01
CA ASN A 89 5.74 -11.61 -10.05
C ASN A 89 5.24 -12.22 -8.75
N THR A 90 5.78 -11.77 -7.62
CA THR A 90 5.35 -12.17 -6.29
C THR A 90 4.88 -10.92 -5.52
N PRO A 91 3.57 -10.64 -5.50
CA PRO A 91 3.02 -9.55 -4.70
C PRO A 91 3.12 -9.87 -3.21
N CYS A 92 3.62 -8.94 -2.42
CA CYS A 92 3.71 -9.07 -0.97
C CYS A 92 3.72 -7.68 -0.31
N SER A 93 3.69 -7.65 1.00
CA SER A 93 3.91 -6.44 1.79
C SER A 93 5.25 -6.50 2.50
N TRP A 94 5.64 -5.39 3.10
CA TRP A 94 6.81 -5.35 3.97
C TRP A 94 6.62 -4.29 5.06
N SER A 95 7.13 -4.58 6.25
CA SER A 95 7.16 -3.60 7.33
C SER A 95 8.43 -3.75 8.15
N TYR A 96 8.89 -2.63 8.66
CA TYR A 96 10.00 -2.54 9.60
C TYR A 96 9.56 -1.78 10.85
N ARG A 97 9.87 -2.35 12.02
CA ARG A 97 9.74 -1.69 13.31
C ARG A 97 11.09 -1.75 14.01
N PRO A 98 11.64 -0.63 14.47
CA PRO A 98 12.88 -0.63 15.22
C PRO A 98 12.72 -1.43 16.51
N THR A 99 13.75 -2.18 16.86
CA THR A 99 13.80 -2.88 18.14
C THR A 99 14.21 -1.93 19.27
N ALA A 100 13.89 -2.29 20.52
CA ALA A 100 14.31 -1.50 21.68
C ALA A 100 15.83 -1.27 21.70
N LYS A 101 16.61 -2.25 21.22
CA LYS A 101 18.07 -2.13 21.11
C LYS A 101 18.47 -1.03 20.12
N VAL A 102 17.85 -0.95 18.95
CA VAL A 102 18.12 0.11 17.95
C VAL A 102 17.73 1.47 18.47
N LEU A 103 16.62 1.56 19.21
CA LEU A 103 16.15 2.83 19.79
C LEU A 103 17.04 3.35 20.93
N ALA A 104 17.70 2.44 21.67
CA ALA A 104 18.57 2.76 22.80
C ALA A 104 20.04 2.98 22.38
N ASP A 105 20.38 2.72 21.12
CA ASP A 105 21.74 2.86 20.61
C ASP A 105 21.91 4.23 19.95
N ASP A 106 22.67 5.11 20.60
CA ASP A 106 22.94 6.46 20.11
C ASP A 106 23.77 6.47 18.82
N GLU A 107 24.55 5.42 18.57
CA GLU A 107 25.35 5.25 17.36
C GLU A 107 24.57 4.53 16.22
N ALA A 108 23.34 4.06 16.50
CA ALA A 108 22.52 3.43 15.47
C ALA A 108 22.19 4.41 14.33
N ASP A 109 22.11 3.83 13.14
CA ASP A 109 21.72 4.57 11.94
C ASP A 109 20.35 5.23 12.15
N GLU A 110 20.29 6.55 12.06
CA GLU A 110 19.07 7.36 12.30
C GLU A 110 17.89 6.92 11.41
N ASP A 111 18.17 6.49 10.18
CA ASP A 111 17.12 5.94 9.30
C ASP A 111 16.44 4.71 9.90
N LEU A 112 17.14 3.91 10.72
CA LEU A 112 16.61 2.70 11.32
C LEU A 112 15.87 2.95 12.65
N LYS A 113 15.90 4.15 13.18
CA LYS A 113 15.14 4.53 14.38
C LYS A 113 13.66 4.79 14.09
N HIS A 114 13.27 4.89 12.81
CA HIS A 114 11.89 5.13 12.39
C HIS A 114 11.30 3.89 11.70
N GLY A 115 10.12 3.49 12.18
CA GLY A 115 9.35 2.41 11.56
C GLY A 115 8.78 2.84 10.21
N THR A 116 8.64 1.88 9.29
CA THR A 116 8.03 2.12 7.97
C THR A 116 7.39 0.86 7.41
N GLN A 117 6.45 1.03 6.49
CA GLN A 117 5.77 -0.08 5.82
C GLN A 117 5.57 0.19 4.33
N ILE A 118 5.42 -0.89 3.59
CA ILE A 118 5.06 -0.94 2.18
C ILE A 118 3.90 -1.91 2.05
N ASP A 119 2.73 -1.40 1.68
CA ASP A 119 1.49 -2.19 1.64
C ASP A 119 1.46 -3.13 0.45
N LEU A 120 2.04 -2.71 -0.68
CA LEU A 120 2.21 -3.54 -1.85
C LEU A 120 3.61 -3.33 -2.45
N LEU A 121 4.36 -4.41 -2.53
CA LEU A 121 5.52 -4.51 -3.40
C LEU A 121 5.38 -5.73 -4.31
N ILE A 122 5.93 -5.65 -5.50
CA ILE A 122 5.92 -6.76 -6.46
C ILE A 122 7.38 -7.17 -6.68
N ASP A 123 7.74 -8.32 -6.12
CA ASP A 123 9.06 -8.91 -6.31
C ASP A 123 9.11 -9.63 -7.64
N ARG A 124 10.04 -9.25 -8.51
CA ARG A 124 10.09 -9.66 -9.92
C ARG A 124 11.30 -10.55 -10.17
N SER A 125 11.15 -11.49 -11.12
CA SER A 125 12.23 -12.38 -11.55
C SER A 125 13.32 -11.67 -12.38
N ASP A 126 13.06 -10.46 -12.90
CA ASP A 126 14.01 -9.64 -13.66
C ASP A 126 14.98 -8.81 -12.79
N LYS A 127 15.16 -9.20 -11.53
CA LYS A 127 16.01 -8.52 -10.54
C LYS A 127 15.55 -7.11 -10.17
N SER A 128 14.26 -6.83 -10.29
CA SER A 128 13.63 -5.59 -9.86
C SER A 128 12.56 -5.81 -8.79
N ILE A 129 12.22 -4.78 -8.04
CA ILE A 129 11.09 -4.74 -7.11
C ILE A 129 10.31 -3.46 -7.39
N SER A 130 9.04 -3.59 -7.79
CA SER A 130 8.13 -2.44 -7.86
C SER A 130 7.61 -2.14 -6.45
N ILE A 131 7.86 -0.94 -5.97
CA ILE A 131 7.37 -0.44 -4.67
C ILE A 131 6.14 0.41 -4.96
N CYS A 132 4.96 -0.14 -4.67
CA CYS A 132 3.70 0.48 -5.05
C CYS A 132 3.14 1.34 -3.92
N GLU A 133 3.02 2.63 -4.17
CA GLU A 133 2.35 3.62 -3.32
C GLU A 133 0.93 3.80 -3.83
N MET A 134 -0.04 3.36 -3.05
CA MET A 134 -1.46 3.48 -3.37
C MET A 134 -2.02 4.73 -2.68
N LYS A 135 -2.51 5.70 -3.45
CA LYS A 135 -3.00 6.99 -2.93
C LYS A 135 -4.32 7.38 -3.55
N TYR A 136 -5.34 7.53 -2.71
CA TYR A 136 -6.64 8.05 -3.10
C TYR A 136 -6.65 9.59 -3.05
N CYS A 137 -7.20 10.20 -4.07
CA CYS A 137 -7.55 11.63 -4.11
C CYS A 137 -8.63 11.87 -5.18
N ASN A 138 -9.36 12.97 -5.05
CA ASN A 138 -10.44 13.36 -5.97
C ASN A 138 -9.92 14.07 -7.26
N GLY A 139 -8.62 13.98 -7.55
CA GLY A 139 -7.99 14.56 -8.72
C GLY A 139 -6.60 13.98 -8.88
N GLU A 140 -5.72 14.62 -9.64
CA GLU A 140 -4.33 14.22 -9.73
C GLU A 140 -3.64 14.32 -8.37
N TYR A 141 -2.88 13.29 -7.99
CA TYR A 141 -2.17 13.27 -6.71
C TYR A 141 -0.90 14.12 -6.78
N GLU A 142 -0.79 15.11 -5.91
CA GLU A 142 0.41 15.95 -5.82
C GLU A 142 1.43 15.37 -4.83
N ILE A 143 2.63 15.03 -5.33
CA ILE A 143 3.74 14.63 -4.48
C ILE A 143 4.38 15.90 -3.89
N SER A 144 4.23 16.10 -2.59
CA SER A 144 4.88 17.19 -1.87
C SER A 144 6.36 16.89 -1.61
N LYS A 145 7.15 17.93 -1.30
CA LYS A 145 8.56 17.78 -0.87
C LYS A 145 8.69 16.86 0.34
N ALA A 146 7.81 17.02 1.32
CA ALA A 146 7.83 16.20 2.54
C ALA A 146 7.57 14.73 2.20
N TYR A 147 6.62 14.47 1.29
CA TYR A 147 6.30 13.10 0.88
C TYR A 147 7.44 12.47 0.04
N ASP A 148 8.08 13.22 -0.85
CA ASP A 148 9.26 12.77 -1.60
C ASP A 148 10.41 12.36 -0.65
N THR A 149 10.65 13.16 0.39
CA THR A 149 11.63 12.83 1.43
C THR A 149 11.25 11.54 2.18
N HIS A 150 9.98 11.40 2.55
CA HIS A 150 9.47 10.22 3.23
C HIS A 150 9.58 8.95 2.37
N LEU A 151 9.28 9.05 1.08
CA LEU A 151 9.44 7.96 0.13
C LEU A 151 10.91 7.55 -0.02
N ALA A 152 11.81 8.53 -0.17
CA ALA A 152 13.25 8.27 -0.25
C ALA A 152 13.78 7.57 1.01
N HIS A 153 13.35 8.00 2.20
CA HIS A 153 13.66 7.36 3.47
C HIS A 153 13.17 5.91 3.50
N ARG A 154 11.93 5.65 3.11
CA ARG A 154 11.34 4.30 3.05
C ARG A 154 12.15 3.35 2.16
N LEU A 155 12.52 3.79 0.96
CA LEU A 155 13.34 3.00 0.04
C LEU A 155 14.72 2.71 0.62
N LYS A 156 15.32 3.67 1.30
CA LYS A 156 16.63 3.53 1.97
C LYS A 156 16.57 2.52 3.10
N VAL A 157 15.56 2.61 4.00
CA VAL A 157 15.34 1.65 5.08
C VAL A 157 15.07 0.26 4.54
N PHE A 158 14.20 0.13 3.52
CA PHE A 158 13.94 -1.15 2.88
C PHE A 158 15.22 -1.80 2.37
N LYS A 159 16.06 -1.06 1.64
CA LYS A 159 17.32 -1.56 1.11
C LYS A 159 18.31 -1.98 2.21
N LYS A 160 18.43 -1.16 3.28
CA LYS A 160 19.32 -1.45 4.42
C LYS A 160 18.88 -2.72 5.17
N VAL A 161 17.60 -2.83 5.47
CA VAL A 161 17.06 -3.94 6.28
C VAL A 161 17.03 -5.25 5.50
N THR A 162 16.60 -5.22 4.25
CA THR A 162 16.48 -6.43 3.43
C THR A 162 17.79 -6.85 2.77
N LYS A 163 18.77 -5.94 2.70
CA LYS A 163 20.04 -6.12 1.98
C LYS A 163 19.86 -6.55 0.52
N THR A 164 18.72 -6.19 -0.07
CA THR A 164 18.41 -6.54 -1.44
C THR A 164 19.37 -5.85 -2.42
N THR A 165 19.81 -6.61 -3.43
CA THR A 165 20.59 -6.11 -4.56
C THR A 165 19.73 -5.77 -5.77
N LYS A 166 18.42 -6.02 -5.68
CA LYS A 166 17.47 -5.74 -6.75
C LYS A 166 17.28 -4.23 -6.94
N THR A 167 16.95 -3.83 -8.15
CA THR A 167 16.58 -2.45 -8.48
C THR A 167 15.21 -2.13 -7.89
N LEU A 168 15.11 -1.06 -7.10
CA LEU A 168 13.84 -0.58 -6.55
C LEU A 168 13.20 0.41 -7.51
N ILE A 169 11.96 0.17 -7.89
CA ILE A 169 11.20 0.99 -8.84
C ILE A 169 9.98 1.58 -8.12
N PRO A 170 10.06 2.85 -7.68
CA PRO A 170 8.90 3.55 -7.13
C PRO A 170 7.79 3.60 -8.17
N THR A 171 6.61 3.17 -7.77
CA THR A 171 5.41 3.06 -8.61
C THR A 171 4.25 3.68 -7.87
N PHE A 172 3.46 4.53 -8.52
CA PHE A 172 2.25 5.08 -7.92
C PHE A 172 1.01 4.46 -8.54
N VAL A 173 0.03 4.16 -7.69
CA VAL A 173 -1.31 3.76 -8.09
C VAL A 173 -2.28 4.80 -7.52
N THR A 174 -2.96 5.55 -8.38
CA THR A 174 -3.86 6.64 -7.99
C THR A 174 -5.10 6.64 -8.88
N PRO A 175 -6.25 7.17 -8.46
CA PRO A 175 -7.42 7.21 -9.32
C PRO A 175 -7.21 7.99 -10.62
N HIS A 176 -6.50 9.12 -10.58
CA HIS A 176 -6.43 10.10 -11.67
C HIS A 176 -5.01 10.41 -12.16
N GLY A 177 -3.99 9.69 -11.68
CA GLY A 177 -2.60 9.96 -12.02
C GLY A 177 -1.92 10.96 -11.08
N LEU A 178 -0.69 11.34 -11.44
CA LEU A 178 0.13 12.26 -10.66
C LEU A 178 0.10 13.66 -11.27
N PHE A 179 -0.09 14.68 -10.42
CA PHE A 179 0.13 16.07 -10.81
C PHE A 179 1.58 16.28 -11.24
N ASN A 180 1.77 16.90 -12.41
CA ASN A 180 3.10 17.09 -12.99
C ASN A 180 3.90 18.15 -12.23
N ASN A 181 4.76 17.71 -11.32
CA ASN A 181 5.73 18.56 -10.63
C ASN A 181 7.13 17.91 -10.63
N MET A 182 8.11 18.59 -10.03
CA MET A 182 9.50 18.11 -10.02
C MET A 182 9.68 16.78 -9.28
N TYR A 183 8.81 16.45 -8.34
CA TYR A 183 8.86 15.20 -7.56
C TYR A 183 8.22 14.05 -8.34
N ALA A 184 7.07 14.31 -8.98
CA ALA A 184 6.40 13.33 -9.83
C ALA A 184 7.27 12.87 -11.01
N ARG A 185 8.13 13.75 -11.55
CA ARG A 185 9.09 13.41 -12.63
C ARG A 185 10.13 12.36 -12.24
N LYS A 186 10.33 12.11 -10.96
CA LYS A 186 11.21 11.04 -10.44
C LYS A 186 10.52 9.68 -10.47
N ILE A 187 9.20 9.66 -10.63
CA ILE A 187 8.39 8.45 -10.64
C ILE A 187 8.29 7.96 -12.07
N ASN A 188 8.91 6.83 -12.35
CA ASN A 188 9.00 6.26 -13.70
C ASN A 188 7.76 5.45 -14.09
N ARG A 189 6.93 5.06 -13.12
CA ARG A 189 5.79 4.16 -13.32
C ARG A 189 4.58 4.63 -12.52
N GLN A 190 3.47 4.74 -13.21
CA GLN A 190 2.17 5.02 -12.58
C GLN A 190 1.08 4.14 -13.20
N VAL A 191 0.07 3.86 -12.40
CA VAL A 191 -1.15 3.15 -12.76
C VAL A 191 -2.32 4.01 -12.30
N THR A 192 -3.31 4.17 -13.14
CA THR A 192 -4.51 4.97 -12.86
C THR A 192 -5.73 4.09 -12.58
N GLY A 193 -6.80 4.68 -12.09
CA GLY A 193 -8.07 3.99 -11.89
C GLY A 193 -8.59 3.34 -13.19
N ASN A 194 -8.39 3.95 -14.35
CA ASN A 194 -8.80 3.39 -15.63
C ASN A 194 -8.04 2.10 -16.01
N ASP A 195 -6.86 1.89 -15.47
CA ASP A 195 -6.06 0.70 -15.73
C ASP A 195 -6.50 -0.51 -14.88
N LEU A 196 -7.34 -0.25 -13.86
CA LEU A 196 -7.83 -1.28 -12.93
C LEU A 196 -9.12 -1.95 -13.41
N PHE A 197 -9.86 -1.34 -14.35
CA PHE A 197 -11.18 -1.80 -14.80
C PHE A 197 -11.31 -1.94 -16.30
#